data_f8a1143d40387ed5f0e96212f46a0c37
#
_entry.id   f8a1143d40387ed5f0e96212f46a0c37
#
_cell.length_a   1.000
_cell.length_b   1.000
_cell.length_c   1.000
_cell.angle_alpha   90.00
_cell.angle_beta   90.00
_cell.angle_gamma   90.00
#
_symmetry.space_group_name_H-M   'P 1'
#
loop_
_entity.id
_entity.type
_entity.pdbx_description
1 polymer ?
#
loop_
_entity_poly.entity_id
_entity_poly.type
_entity_poly.pdbx_seq_one_letter_code
_entity_poly.pdbx_strand_id
1 'polypeptide(L)'
;MREDLNSLLRRTRIISGSILFFYAATHLLNHSLATFSIAAADAARIYFIAFWRNPVAEILLFASFALHILLGVQSVLGRKSFKMTGREWVQMIFPFVALLALIPHVLTTAIMSRLFGVNDNYELIFAATIIDPAKASANVIFFSLMVILIWTHGAIGIHGLMKYRPTYARLQRPIMGFFWAVPVLALMGFFSGLKEMSFLTYAHSQLHEDYYMMTLVMKAIPQEAFPVAAMIEMMTMNYYPLVLLALIVFAVGNVVRARFFGRVTITYPHGKTVKVASGTTILEASRIAKIPHQSVCGGKGRCTTCRVRIVSSDGALPAPNAHEVKAIERVGIDEDMRLACQLRPTKSISVAPLLNPENSLAGITSARALTGKEQQTVIL
;
A
#
# COMPACT_ATOMS: atom_id res chain seq x y z
N MET A 1 -1.30 -13.91 -23.75
CA MET A 1 -0.31 -12.81 -23.65
C MET A 1 -0.72 -11.65 -22.73
N ARG A 2 -1.85 -10.92 -22.91
CA ARG A 2 -2.25 -9.84 -21.97
C ARG A 2 -2.58 -10.33 -20.56
N GLU A 3 -3.11 -11.51 -20.39
CA GLU A 3 -3.49 -12.07 -19.09
C GLU A 3 -2.29 -12.55 -18.28
N ASP A 4 -1.29 -13.13 -18.95
CA ASP A 4 -0.01 -13.50 -18.32
C ASP A 4 0.73 -12.26 -17.83
N LEU A 5 0.68 -11.16 -18.61
CA LEU A 5 1.26 -9.88 -18.22
C LEU A 5 0.61 -9.31 -16.94
N ASN A 6 -0.73 -9.29 -16.85
CA ASN A 6 -1.43 -8.79 -15.66
C ASN A 6 -1.12 -9.64 -14.40
N SER A 7 -0.98 -10.96 -14.58
CA SER A 7 -0.57 -11.87 -13.52
C SER A 7 0.86 -11.57 -13.06
N LEU A 8 1.78 -11.38 -14.03
CA LEU A 8 3.17 -11.03 -13.76
C LEU A 8 3.28 -9.69 -13.04
N LEU A 9 2.66 -8.63 -13.55
CA LEU A 9 2.66 -7.29 -12.91
C LEU A 9 2.14 -7.34 -11.48
N ARG A 10 1.10 -8.13 -11.23
CA ARG A 10 0.58 -8.33 -9.88
C ARG A 10 1.57 -9.05 -8.97
N ARG A 11 2.24 -10.12 -9.45
CA ARG A 11 3.26 -10.84 -8.68
C ARG A 11 4.43 -9.94 -8.37
N THR A 12 4.93 -9.21 -9.35
CA THR A 12 6.02 -8.24 -9.18
C THR A 12 5.68 -7.19 -8.14
N ARG A 13 4.47 -6.63 -8.15
CA ARG A 13 4.01 -5.67 -7.14
C ARG A 13 3.93 -6.28 -5.74
N ILE A 14 3.53 -7.54 -5.61
CA ILE A 14 3.49 -8.23 -4.31
C ILE A 14 4.92 -8.48 -3.80
N ILE A 15 5.80 -8.97 -4.63
CA ILE A 15 7.20 -9.28 -4.26
C ILE A 15 7.92 -7.99 -3.87
N SER A 16 7.89 -6.97 -4.73
CA SER A 16 8.52 -5.67 -4.44
C SER A 16 7.96 -5.03 -3.18
N GLY A 17 6.64 -5.04 -3.00
CA GLY A 17 6.01 -4.52 -1.77
C GLY A 17 6.38 -5.31 -0.52
N SER A 18 6.61 -6.63 -0.62
CA SER A 18 7.05 -7.46 0.52
C SER A 18 8.49 -7.16 0.91
N ILE A 19 9.38 -6.95 -0.07
CA ILE A 19 10.78 -6.55 0.16
C ILE A 19 10.82 -5.18 0.86
N LEU A 20 10.07 -4.21 0.33
CA LEU A 20 9.98 -2.88 0.93
C LEU A 20 9.39 -2.89 2.34
N PHE A 21 8.40 -3.75 2.60
CA PHE A 21 7.83 -3.89 3.94
C PHE A 21 8.84 -4.51 4.92
N PHE A 22 9.63 -5.50 4.48
CA PHE A 22 10.69 -6.08 5.30
C PHE A 22 11.78 -5.06 5.61
N TYR A 23 12.20 -4.27 4.61
CA TYR A 23 13.10 -3.13 4.83
C TYR A 23 12.53 -2.15 5.86
N ALA A 24 11.29 -1.69 5.65
CA ALA A 24 10.65 -0.73 6.55
C ALA A 24 10.53 -1.29 7.98
N ALA A 25 10.20 -2.58 8.15
CA ALA A 25 10.11 -3.21 9.46
C ALA A 25 11.46 -3.21 10.19
N THR A 26 12.54 -3.63 9.53
CA THR A 26 13.88 -3.64 10.13
C THR A 26 14.40 -2.24 10.40
N HIS A 27 14.11 -1.28 9.51
CA HIS A 27 14.47 0.12 9.66
C HIS A 27 13.75 0.77 10.87
N LEU A 28 12.45 0.59 10.98
CA LEU A 28 11.67 1.12 12.09
C LEU A 28 12.00 0.46 13.44
N LEU A 29 12.34 -0.84 13.42
CA LEU A 29 12.84 -1.51 14.62
C LEU A 29 14.19 -0.93 15.06
N ASN A 30 15.06 -0.56 14.12
CA ASN A 30 16.30 0.15 14.49
C ASN A 30 15.99 1.53 15.09
N HIS A 31 15.04 2.29 14.51
CA HIS A 31 14.60 3.56 15.11
C HIS A 31 14.09 3.40 16.54
N SER A 32 13.41 2.29 16.86
CA SER A 32 12.89 2.06 18.21
C SER A 32 13.97 2.01 19.30
N LEU A 33 15.21 1.69 18.93
CA LEU A 33 16.34 1.63 19.87
C LEU A 33 16.79 3.01 20.37
N ALA A 34 16.47 4.07 19.63
CA ALA A 34 16.67 5.45 20.10
C ALA A 34 15.78 5.80 21.32
N THR A 35 14.84 4.94 21.70
CA THR A 35 14.13 5.04 23.00
C THR A 35 15.10 4.89 24.18
N PHE A 36 16.17 4.12 24.01
CA PHE A 36 17.20 3.94 25.04
C PHE A 36 18.26 5.05 24.95
N SER A 37 18.82 5.27 23.75
CA SER A 37 19.73 6.38 23.44
C SER A 37 20.02 6.46 21.94
N ILE A 38 20.50 7.61 21.46
CA ILE A 38 21.04 7.79 20.10
C ILE A 38 22.17 6.78 19.86
N ALA A 39 23.08 6.63 20.81
CA ALA A 39 24.20 5.68 20.71
C ALA A 39 23.75 4.22 20.57
N ALA A 40 22.68 3.80 21.24
CA ALA A 40 22.12 2.45 21.09
C ALA A 40 21.56 2.22 19.68
N ALA A 41 20.87 3.21 19.11
CA ALA A 41 20.36 3.14 17.74
C ALA A 41 21.51 3.09 16.72
N ASP A 42 22.56 3.86 16.91
CA ASP A 42 23.74 3.86 16.04
C ASP A 42 24.55 2.55 16.13
N ALA A 43 24.70 1.99 17.31
CA ALA A 43 25.33 0.67 17.48
C ALA A 43 24.60 -0.44 16.70
N ALA A 44 23.28 -0.45 16.74
CA ALA A 44 22.47 -1.42 15.98
C ALA A 44 22.45 -1.10 14.47
N ARG A 45 22.54 0.17 14.09
CA ARG A 45 22.58 0.61 12.69
C ARG A 45 23.73 -0.04 11.90
N ILE A 46 24.85 -0.34 12.53
CA ILE A 46 26.00 -0.98 11.87
C ILE A 46 25.56 -2.31 11.23
N TYR A 47 24.81 -3.13 11.94
CA TYR A 47 24.30 -4.41 11.43
C TYR A 47 23.23 -4.21 10.35
N PHE A 48 22.35 -3.21 10.53
CA PHE A 48 21.32 -2.86 9.54
C PHE A 48 21.94 -2.44 8.21
N ILE A 49 22.94 -1.54 8.22
CA ILE A 49 23.60 -1.09 6.99
C ILE A 49 24.47 -2.18 6.38
N ALA A 50 25.14 -3.04 7.18
CA ALA A 50 25.90 -4.17 6.67
C ALA A 50 25.02 -5.14 5.86
N PHE A 51 23.77 -5.33 6.27
CA PHE A 51 22.80 -6.15 5.51
C PHE A 51 22.25 -5.41 4.29
N TRP A 52 21.74 -4.17 4.47
CA TRP A 52 20.99 -3.50 3.41
C TRP A 52 21.83 -2.72 2.41
N ARG A 53 23.08 -2.39 2.75
CA ARG A 53 24.04 -1.69 1.85
C ARG A 53 25.04 -2.62 1.16
N ASN A 54 24.89 -3.96 1.30
CA ASN A 54 25.63 -4.82 0.40
C ASN A 54 25.06 -4.70 -1.03
N PRO A 55 25.88 -4.85 -2.07
CA PRO A 55 25.46 -4.53 -3.44
C PRO A 55 24.19 -5.27 -3.90
N VAL A 56 24.01 -6.53 -3.48
CA VAL A 56 22.86 -7.34 -3.90
C VAL A 56 21.57 -6.85 -3.23
N ALA A 57 21.58 -6.66 -1.90
CA ALA A 57 20.41 -6.20 -1.18
C ALA A 57 20.04 -4.77 -1.57
N GLU A 58 21.03 -3.94 -1.85
CA GLU A 58 20.84 -2.56 -2.27
C GLU A 58 20.19 -2.47 -3.65
N ILE A 59 20.71 -3.19 -4.65
CA ILE A 59 20.09 -3.25 -5.99
C ILE A 59 18.65 -3.78 -5.88
N LEU A 60 18.44 -4.85 -5.10
CA LEU A 60 17.12 -5.42 -4.89
C LEU A 60 16.15 -4.42 -4.24
N LEU A 61 16.63 -3.65 -3.26
CA LEU A 61 15.84 -2.63 -2.56
C LEU A 61 15.42 -1.50 -3.51
N PHE A 62 16.37 -0.88 -4.22
CA PHE A 62 16.07 0.23 -5.13
C PHE A 62 15.27 -0.20 -6.36
N ALA A 63 15.55 -1.37 -6.92
CA ALA A 63 14.74 -1.94 -7.99
C ALA A 63 13.30 -2.21 -7.51
N SER A 64 13.14 -2.76 -6.29
CA SER A 64 11.82 -2.97 -5.69
C SER A 64 11.09 -1.65 -5.46
N PHE A 65 11.77 -0.61 -5.01
CA PHE A 65 11.21 0.72 -4.79
C PHE A 65 10.68 1.33 -6.09
N ALA A 66 11.52 1.36 -7.13
CA ALA A 66 11.14 1.88 -8.44
C ALA A 66 9.96 1.09 -9.05
N LEU A 67 10.07 -0.24 -9.09
CA LEU A 67 9.02 -1.10 -9.64
C LEU A 67 7.71 -0.98 -8.87
N HIS A 68 7.75 -0.90 -7.54
CA HIS A 68 6.54 -0.79 -6.72
C HIS A 68 5.80 0.52 -6.98
N ILE A 69 6.52 1.64 -7.08
CA ILE A 69 5.94 2.96 -7.41
C ILE A 69 5.34 2.93 -8.82
N LEU A 70 6.09 2.48 -9.83
CA LEU A 70 5.62 2.43 -11.22
C LEU A 70 4.35 1.57 -11.36
N LEU A 71 4.33 0.39 -10.73
CA LEU A 71 3.16 -0.49 -10.73
C LEU A 71 1.99 0.06 -9.91
N GLY A 72 2.28 0.86 -8.87
CA GLY A 72 1.29 1.62 -8.11
C GLY A 72 0.61 2.67 -8.97
N VAL A 73 1.41 3.52 -9.64
CA VAL A 73 0.93 4.55 -10.59
C VAL A 73 0.11 3.91 -11.71
N GLN A 74 0.64 2.86 -12.36
CA GLN A 74 -0.09 2.12 -13.40
C GLN A 74 -1.45 1.62 -12.90
N SER A 75 -1.51 1.13 -11.66
CA SER A 75 -2.76 0.65 -11.06
C SER A 75 -3.79 1.75 -10.85
N VAL A 76 -3.36 2.97 -10.52
CA VAL A 76 -4.23 4.14 -10.36
C VAL A 76 -4.70 4.64 -11.73
N LEU A 77 -3.79 4.82 -12.67
CA LEU A 77 -4.08 5.31 -14.03
C LEU A 77 -4.99 4.36 -14.81
N GLY A 78 -4.90 3.06 -14.55
CA GLY A 78 -5.76 2.04 -15.17
C GLY A 78 -7.19 1.98 -14.60
N ARG A 79 -7.53 2.78 -13.58
CA ARG A 79 -8.87 2.76 -12.98
C ARG A 79 -9.91 3.39 -13.89
N LYS A 80 -11.09 2.76 -13.93
CA LYS A 80 -12.26 3.25 -14.65
C LYS A 80 -13.37 3.76 -13.73
N SER A 81 -13.19 3.61 -12.41
CA SER A 81 -14.12 4.06 -11.38
C SER A 81 -13.38 4.27 -10.05
N PHE A 82 -13.80 5.28 -9.30
CA PHE A 82 -13.37 5.54 -7.92
C PHE A 82 -14.38 5.04 -6.88
N LYS A 83 -15.30 4.15 -7.26
CA LYS A 83 -16.15 3.44 -6.30
C LYS A 83 -15.31 2.42 -5.54
N MET A 84 -14.77 2.83 -4.39
CA MET A 84 -13.84 2.07 -3.57
C MET A 84 -14.30 2.05 -2.11
N THR A 85 -13.89 1.01 -1.38
CA THR A 85 -14.01 0.96 0.08
C THR A 85 -13.04 1.93 0.74
N GLY A 86 -13.30 2.37 1.98
CA GLY A 86 -12.38 3.24 2.73
C GLY A 86 -10.96 2.66 2.82
N ARG A 87 -10.84 1.34 2.99
CA ARG A 87 -9.55 0.64 2.98
C ARG A 87 -8.80 0.74 1.65
N GLU A 88 -9.50 0.67 0.52
CA GLU A 88 -8.90 0.84 -0.80
C GLU A 88 -8.46 2.28 -1.04
N TRP A 89 -9.18 3.26 -0.47
CA TRP A 89 -8.78 4.68 -0.46
C TRP A 89 -7.49 4.89 0.32
N VAL A 90 -7.40 4.38 1.54
CA VAL A 90 -6.18 4.45 2.38
C VAL A 90 -5.00 3.81 1.63
N GLN A 91 -5.19 2.61 1.06
CA GLN A 91 -4.16 1.90 0.31
C GLN A 91 -3.67 2.67 -0.93
N MET A 92 -4.51 3.51 -1.50
CA MET A 92 -4.17 4.33 -2.66
C MET A 92 -3.55 5.67 -2.29
N ILE A 93 -4.12 6.40 -1.32
CA ILE A 93 -3.71 7.78 -1.01
C ILE A 93 -2.44 7.82 -0.16
N PHE A 94 -2.34 6.97 0.86
CA PHE A 94 -1.26 7.04 1.85
C PHE A 94 0.15 7.00 1.24
N PRO A 95 0.47 6.08 0.31
CA PRO A 95 1.81 6.06 -0.27
C PRO A 95 2.12 7.33 -1.08
N PHE A 96 1.15 7.91 -1.80
CA PHE A 96 1.39 9.14 -2.55
C PHE A 96 1.63 10.34 -1.62
N VAL A 97 0.92 10.45 -0.52
CA VAL A 97 1.16 11.51 0.47
C VAL A 97 2.51 11.30 1.16
N ALA A 98 2.83 10.06 1.52
CA ALA A 98 4.10 9.74 2.19
C ALA A 98 5.34 10.00 1.32
N LEU A 99 5.22 9.92 -0.02
CA LEU A 99 6.33 10.20 -0.94
C LEU A 99 6.86 11.64 -0.83
N LEU A 100 6.06 12.61 -0.37
CA LEU A 100 6.53 13.97 -0.09
C LEU A 100 7.70 13.99 0.91
N ALA A 101 7.66 13.15 1.93
CA ALA A 101 8.73 13.03 2.92
C ALA A 101 9.72 11.90 2.56
N LEU A 102 9.24 10.82 1.97
CA LEU A 102 10.06 9.65 1.68
C LEU A 102 11.07 9.90 0.55
N ILE A 103 10.70 10.63 -0.50
CA ILE A 103 11.62 10.93 -1.62
C ILE A 103 12.82 11.72 -1.13
N PRO A 104 12.68 12.90 -0.47
CA PRO A 104 13.85 13.61 0.02
C PRO A 104 14.62 12.81 1.06
N HIS A 105 13.94 12.07 1.95
CA HIS A 105 14.61 11.21 2.93
C HIS A 105 15.51 10.17 2.25
N VAL A 106 14.99 9.43 1.28
CA VAL A 106 15.76 8.39 0.56
C VAL A 106 16.87 9.01 -0.29
N LEU A 107 16.59 10.09 -1.02
CA LEU A 107 17.58 10.71 -1.90
C LEU A 107 18.70 11.39 -1.11
N THR A 108 18.38 12.14 -0.04
CA THR A 108 19.42 12.77 0.77
C THR A 108 20.28 11.74 1.47
N THR A 109 19.71 10.75 2.14
CA THR A 109 20.52 9.72 2.83
C THR A 109 21.35 8.89 1.84
N ALA A 110 20.76 8.42 0.72
CA ALA A 110 21.44 7.61 -0.26
C ALA A 110 22.51 8.39 -1.04
N ILE A 111 22.20 9.60 -1.53
CA ILE A 111 23.13 10.42 -2.32
C ILE A 111 24.24 10.98 -1.42
N MET A 112 23.90 11.52 -0.25
CA MET A 112 24.88 12.03 0.69
C MET A 112 25.90 10.97 1.09
N SER A 113 25.42 9.78 1.44
CA SER A 113 26.30 8.69 1.85
C SER A 113 27.20 8.18 0.71
N ARG A 114 26.69 8.06 -0.53
CA ARG A 114 27.43 7.44 -1.64
C ARG A 114 28.31 8.39 -2.42
N LEU A 115 27.84 9.59 -2.69
CA LEU A 115 28.58 10.56 -3.49
C LEU A 115 29.53 11.40 -2.64
N PHE A 116 29.17 11.66 -1.39
CA PHE A 116 29.90 12.55 -0.52
C PHE A 116 30.47 11.89 0.74
N GLY A 117 30.27 10.57 0.92
CA GLY A 117 30.81 9.83 2.05
C GLY A 117 30.19 10.20 3.42
N VAL A 118 29.05 10.90 3.42
CA VAL A 118 28.40 11.33 4.67
C VAL A 118 27.96 10.12 5.47
N ASN A 119 28.36 10.06 6.74
CA ASN A 119 27.89 9.06 7.68
C ASN A 119 26.53 9.50 8.24
N ASP A 120 25.45 8.96 7.65
CA ASP A 120 24.05 9.22 8.01
C ASP A 120 23.63 8.51 9.31
N ASN A 121 24.42 8.70 10.40
CA ASN A 121 24.13 8.20 11.73
C ASN A 121 22.94 8.95 12.38
N TYR A 122 22.40 8.39 13.45
CA TYR A 122 21.23 8.97 14.13
C TYR A 122 21.52 10.33 14.74
N GLU A 123 22.73 10.53 15.25
CA GLU A 123 23.13 11.83 15.78
C GLU A 123 23.03 12.94 14.73
N LEU A 124 23.61 12.72 13.54
CA LEU A 124 23.51 13.67 12.42
C LEU A 124 22.06 13.88 11.96
N ILE A 125 21.29 12.80 11.83
CA ILE A 125 19.90 12.87 11.34
C ILE A 125 19.01 13.63 12.33
N PHE A 126 19.15 13.40 13.64
CA PHE A 126 18.37 14.16 14.64
C PHE A 126 18.80 15.62 14.68
N ALA A 127 20.12 15.91 14.64
CA ALA A 127 20.60 17.28 14.56
C ALA A 127 20.08 17.99 13.31
N ALA A 128 20.20 17.38 12.13
CA ALA A 128 19.70 17.95 10.88
C ALA A 128 18.17 18.16 10.86
N THR A 129 17.42 17.35 11.63
CA THR A 129 15.95 17.48 11.70
C THR A 129 15.54 18.76 12.42
N ILE A 130 16.28 19.20 13.44
CA ILE A 130 15.90 20.30 14.33
C ILE A 130 16.84 21.53 14.29
N ILE A 131 17.92 21.47 13.51
CA ILE A 131 18.93 22.56 13.43
C ILE A 131 18.34 23.90 12.98
N ASP A 132 17.37 23.87 12.08
CA ASP A 132 16.63 25.06 11.62
C ASP A 132 15.32 25.18 12.41
N PRO A 133 15.22 26.12 13.39
CA PRO A 133 14.00 26.28 14.19
C PRO A 133 12.74 26.57 13.38
N ALA A 134 12.89 27.22 12.22
CA ALA A 134 11.75 27.55 11.35
C ALA A 134 11.18 26.30 10.66
N LYS A 135 12.01 25.28 10.41
CA LYS A 135 11.63 24.03 9.75
C LYS A 135 11.42 22.84 10.72
N ALA A 136 11.97 22.94 11.94
CA ALA A 136 11.99 21.83 12.89
C ALA A 136 10.61 21.17 13.10
N SER A 137 9.57 21.98 13.40
CA SER A 137 8.22 21.46 13.61
C SER A 137 7.66 20.78 12.36
N ALA A 138 7.89 21.35 11.18
CA ALA A 138 7.46 20.75 9.91
C ALA A 138 8.18 19.41 9.65
N ASN A 139 9.50 19.35 9.87
CA ASN A 139 10.28 18.13 9.71
C ASN A 139 9.79 17.02 10.65
N VAL A 140 9.55 17.33 11.91
CA VAL A 140 9.04 16.38 12.91
C VAL A 140 7.67 15.83 12.49
N ILE A 141 6.76 16.69 12.02
CA ILE A 141 5.45 16.29 11.53
C ILE A 141 5.61 15.41 10.28
N PHE A 142 6.43 15.80 9.31
CA PHE A 142 6.63 15.04 8.06
C PHE A 142 7.20 13.65 8.33
N PHE A 143 8.22 13.50 9.17
CA PHE A 143 8.79 12.20 9.50
C PHE A 143 7.80 11.34 10.29
N SER A 144 7.06 11.91 11.24
CA SER A 144 6.03 11.18 11.99
C SER A 144 4.90 10.67 11.07
N LEU A 145 4.41 11.53 10.18
CA LEU A 145 3.40 11.16 9.19
C LEU A 145 3.93 10.10 8.22
N MET A 146 5.16 10.22 7.74
CA MET A 146 5.78 9.24 6.86
C MET A 146 5.78 7.84 7.49
N VAL A 147 6.18 7.71 8.75
CA VAL A 147 6.14 6.43 9.48
C VAL A 147 4.72 5.86 9.50
N ILE A 148 3.73 6.66 9.89
CA ILE A 148 2.33 6.21 9.99
C ILE A 148 1.78 5.80 8.62
N LEU A 149 1.99 6.62 7.59
CA LEU A 149 1.39 6.42 6.27
C LEU A 149 2.00 5.21 5.55
N ILE A 150 3.35 5.10 5.54
CA ILE A 150 4.06 3.99 4.88
C ILE A 150 3.78 2.69 5.61
N TRP A 151 3.84 2.69 6.93
CA TRP A 151 3.57 1.49 7.72
C TRP A 151 2.15 0.99 7.54
N THR A 152 1.16 1.89 7.63
CA THR A 152 -0.26 1.55 7.44
C THR A 152 -0.50 0.98 6.03
N HIS A 153 0.08 1.61 5.00
CA HIS A 153 0.01 1.09 3.63
C HIS A 153 0.58 -0.34 3.53
N GLY A 154 1.77 -0.56 4.05
CA GLY A 154 2.43 -1.86 4.05
C GLY A 154 1.66 -2.93 4.84
N ALA A 155 1.23 -2.61 6.07
CA ALA A 155 0.48 -3.51 6.94
C ALA A 155 -0.85 -3.95 6.30
N ILE A 156 -1.60 -3.01 5.70
CA ILE A 156 -2.82 -3.33 4.95
C ILE A 156 -2.50 -4.25 3.75
N GLY A 157 -1.39 -3.99 3.05
CA GLY A 157 -0.92 -4.82 1.94
C GLY A 157 -0.65 -6.26 2.36
N ILE A 158 0.18 -6.45 3.39
CA ILE A 158 0.56 -7.76 3.94
C ILE A 158 -0.66 -8.47 4.55
N HIS A 159 -1.47 -7.78 5.38
CA HIS A 159 -2.72 -8.36 5.88
C HIS A 159 -3.62 -8.85 4.74
N GLY A 160 -3.80 -8.03 3.69
CA GLY A 160 -4.60 -8.40 2.53
C GLY A 160 -4.05 -9.58 1.71
N LEU A 161 -2.74 -9.86 1.81
CA LEU A 161 -2.09 -11.02 1.21
C LEU A 161 -2.31 -12.29 2.05
N MET A 162 -2.23 -12.14 3.38
CA MET A 162 -2.19 -13.27 4.32
C MET A 162 -3.56 -13.72 4.83
N LYS A 163 -4.56 -12.85 4.91
CA LYS A 163 -5.83 -13.07 5.63
C LYS A 163 -6.65 -14.30 5.22
N TYR A 164 -6.35 -14.90 4.06
CA TYR A 164 -7.03 -16.11 3.58
C TYR A 164 -6.17 -17.38 3.72
N ARG A 165 -4.99 -17.29 4.37
CA ARG A 165 -4.17 -18.46 4.64
C ARG A 165 -4.57 -19.05 5.99
N PRO A 166 -4.74 -20.39 6.12
CA PRO A 166 -5.10 -21.03 7.39
C PRO A 166 -4.11 -20.71 8.52
N THR A 167 -2.81 -20.65 8.20
CA THR A 167 -1.76 -20.26 9.15
C THR A 167 -1.92 -18.85 9.70
N TYR A 168 -2.46 -17.92 8.88
CA TYR A 168 -2.70 -16.56 9.34
C TYR A 168 -3.79 -16.49 10.40
N ALA A 169 -4.85 -17.28 10.30
CA ALA A 169 -5.92 -17.30 11.29
C ALA A 169 -5.40 -17.64 12.69
N ARG A 170 -4.41 -18.54 12.78
CA ARG A 170 -3.75 -18.91 14.07
C ARG A 170 -2.83 -17.80 14.59
N LEU A 171 -2.13 -17.10 13.70
CA LEU A 171 -1.13 -16.07 14.03
C LEU A 171 -1.67 -14.64 13.96
N GLN A 172 -2.97 -14.47 13.76
CA GLN A 172 -3.57 -13.14 13.56
C GLN A 172 -3.31 -12.20 14.74
N ARG A 173 -3.46 -12.66 15.98
CA ARG A 173 -3.24 -11.83 17.16
C ARG A 173 -1.80 -11.30 17.26
N PRO A 174 -0.74 -12.14 17.24
CA PRO A 174 0.63 -11.64 17.29
C PRO A 174 1.01 -10.79 16.05
N ILE A 175 0.52 -11.12 14.85
CA ILE A 175 0.78 -10.30 13.65
C ILE A 175 0.11 -8.93 13.78
N MET A 176 -1.11 -8.84 14.30
CA MET A 176 -1.76 -7.56 14.56
C MET A 176 -1.04 -6.79 15.67
N GLY A 177 -0.57 -7.47 16.72
CA GLY A 177 0.29 -6.86 17.75
C GLY A 177 1.55 -6.23 17.14
N PHE A 178 2.24 -6.95 16.25
CA PHE A 178 3.40 -6.45 15.52
C PHE A 178 3.06 -5.22 14.65
N PHE A 179 1.94 -5.25 13.93
CA PHE A 179 1.51 -4.11 13.10
C PHE A 179 1.23 -2.84 13.90
N TRP A 180 0.82 -2.96 15.16
CA TRP A 180 0.61 -1.82 16.05
C TRP A 180 1.88 -1.42 16.80
N ALA A 181 2.65 -2.38 17.28
CA ALA A 181 3.82 -2.13 18.11
C ALA A 181 4.94 -1.42 17.35
N VAL A 182 5.27 -1.86 16.13
CA VAL A 182 6.42 -1.32 15.39
C VAL A 182 6.33 0.19 15.16
N PRO A 183 5.25 0.77 14.61
CA PRO A 183 5.21 2.21 14.40
C PRO A 183 5.18 3.00 15.71
N VAL A 184 4.54 2.48 16.75
CA VAL A 184 4.51 3.13 18.08
C VAL A 184 5.93 3.18 18.66
N LEU A 185 6.63 2.05 18.68
CA LEU A 185 8.01 1.98 19.18
C LEU A 185 8.97 2.83 18.35
N ALA A 186 8.82 2.85 17.03
CA ALA A 186 9.63 3.69 16.16
C ALA A 186 9.42 5.19 16.42
N LEU A 187 8.18 5.61 16.62
CA LEU A 187 7.86 7.00 16.98
C LEU A 187 8.36 7.34 18.39
N MET A 188 8.23 6.42 19.34
CA MET A 188 8.84 6.62 20.68
C MET A 188 10.35 6.83 20.57
N GLY A 189 11.05 5.99 19.78
CA GLY A 189 12.49 6.17 19.54
C GLY A 189 12.80 7.49 18.84
N PHE A 190 12.02 7.88 17.83
CA PHE A 190 12.19 9.14 17.14
C PHE A 190 12.06 10.35 18.07
N PHE A 191 11.01 10.41 18.89
CA PHE A 191 10.84 11.51 19.85
C PHE A 191 11.84 11.48 20.99
N SER A 192 12.25 10.29 21.48
CA SER A 192 13.31 10.16 22.49
C SER A 192 14.65 10.66 21.96
N GLY A 193 15.02 10.30 20.73
CA GLY A 193 16.25 10.78 20.10
C GLY A 193 16.27 12.29 19.87
N LEU A 194 15.13 12.88 19.45
CA LEU A 194 15.01 14.34 19.34
C LEU A 194 15.16 15.02 20.70
N LYS A 195 14.57 14.46 21.76
CA LYS A 195 14.71 14.98 23.12
C LYS A 195 16.17 14.88 23.60
N GLU A 196 16.83 13.75 23.36
CA GLU A 196 18.25 13.56 23.71
C GLU A 196 19.13 14.57 22.96
N MET A 197 18.91 14.77 21.64
CA MET A 197 19.65 15.76 20.86
C MET A 197 19.43 17.18 21.39
N SER A 198 18.21 17.55 21.76
CA SER A 198 17.90 18.85 22.35
C SER A 198 18.61 19.03 23.70
N PHE A 199 18.66 17.96 24.51
CA PHE A 199 19.39 17.99 25.80
C PHE A 199 20.90 18.12 25.61
N LEU A 200 21.49 17.38 24.66
CA LEU A 200 22.92 17.51 24.33
C LEU A 200 23.24 18.93 23.87
N THR A 201 22.44 19.53 23.02
CA THR A 201 22.61 20.92 22.58
C THR A 201 22.57 21.89 23.75
N TYR A 202 21.60 21.73 24.67
CA TYR A 202 21.55 22.54 25.87
C TYR A 202 22.77 22.32 26.78
N ALA A 203 23.21 21.09 27.00
CA ALA A 203 24.40 20.80 27.82
C ALA A 203 25.66 21.43 27.24
N HIS A 204 25.85 21.37 25.89
CA HIS A 204 27.00 22.03 25.23
C HIS A 204 26.93 23.55 25.32
N SER A 205 25.75 24.17 25.28
CA SER A 205 25.61 25.62 25.45
C SER A 205 26.03 26.09 26.84
N GLN A 206 25.87 25.27 27.87
CA GLN A 206 26.38 25.55 29.23
C GLN A 206 27.91 25.51 29.30
N LEU A 207 28.57 24.87 28.32
CA LEU A 207 30.01 24.81 28.17
C LEU A 207 30.57 25.87 27.19
N HIS A 208 29.72 26.86 26.82
CA HIS A 208 30.05 27.91 25.84
C HIS A 208 30.23 27.37 24.41
N GLU A 209 29.66 26.23 24.10
CA GLU A 209 29.62 25.63 22.76
C GLU A 209 28.25 25.89 22.10
N ASP A 210 27.90 27.16 21.94
CA ASP A 210 26.57 27.60 21.46
C ASP A 210 26.21 27.09 20.05
N TYR A 211 27.19 26.61 19.29
CA TYR A 211 27.03 26.13 17.91
C TYR A 211 27.18 24.62 17.77
N TYR A 212 26.94 23.84 18.83
CA TYR A 212 27.17 22.39 18.83
C TYR A 212 26.52 21.69 17.62
N MET A 213 25.19 21.82 17.41
CA MET A 213 24.51 21.18 16.29
C MET A 213 25.02 21.71 14.93
N MET A 214 25.25 23.01 14.81
CA MET A 214 25.78 23.59 13.58
C MET A 214 27.17 23.01 13.27
N THR A 215 28.04 22.94 14.25
CA THR A 215 29.39 22.36 14.12
C THR A 215 29.34 20.89 13.73
N LEU A 216 28.44 20.11 14.35
CA LEU A 216 28.25 18.70 14.05
C LEU A 216 27.80 18.51 12.59
N VAL A 217 26.78 19.24 12.14
CA VAL A 217 26.25 19.14 10.77
C VAL A 217 27.29 19.65 9.75
N MET A 218 27.96 20.77 10.00
CA MET A 218 28.97 21.34 9.09
C MET A 218 30.21 20.47 8.97
N LYS A 219 30.61 19.77 10.02
CA LYS A 219 31.73 18.80 9.96
C LYS A 219 31.33 17.51 9.25
N ALA A 220 30.08 17.07 9.38
CA ALA A 220 29.61 15.81 8.82
C ALA A 220 29.26 15.91 7.33
N ILE A 221 28.84 17.09 6.85
CA ILE A 221 28.39 17.31 5.47
C ILE A 221 29.38 18.18 4.72
N PRO A 222 30.08 17.67 3.68
CA PRO A 222 30.95 18.46 2.83
C PRO A 222 30.24 19.64 2.19
N GLN A 223 30.91 20.77 1.99
CA GLN A 223 30.32 21.99 1.45
C GLN A 223 29.71 21.79 0.05
N GLU A 224 30.32 20.97 -0.79
CA GLU A 224 29.86 20.61 -2.12
C GLU A 224 28.55 19.80 -2.11
N ALA A 225 28.18 19.20 -0.98
CA ALA A 225 26.94 18.44 -0.84
C ALA A 225 25.70 19.33 -0.59
N PHE A 226 25.85 20.53 -0.03
CA PHE A 226 24.73 21.43 0.28
C PHE A 226 23.90 21.84 -0.95
N PRO A 227 24.50 22.21 -2.10
CA PRO A 227 23.72 22.52 -3.30
C PRO A 227 22.89 21.33 -3.79
N VAL A 228 23.40 20.10 -3.65
CA VAL A 228 22.71 18.89 -4.04
C VAL A 228 21.54 18.61 -3.09
N ALA A 229 21.73 18.77 -1.79
CA ALA A 229 20.66 18.63 -0.80
C ALA A 229 19.54 19.67 -1.03
N ALA A 230 19.91 20.94 -1.26
CA ALA A 230 18.97 22.01 -1.57
C ALA A 230 18.21 21.75 -2.88
N MET A 231 18.88 21.22 -3.90
CA MET A 231 18.24 20.84 -5.17
C MET A 231 17.21 19.72 -4.96
N ILE A 232 17.53 18.69 -4.17
CA ILE A 232 16.61 17.58 -3.85
C ILE A 232 15.37 18.14 -3.13
N GLU A 233 15.57 19.00 -2.11
CA GLU A 233 14.47 19.65 -1.37
C GLU A 233 13.59 20.48 -2.33
N MET A 234 14.20 21.35 -3.11
CA MET A 234 13.51 22.20 -4.09
C MET A 234 12.71 21.36 -5.11
N MET A 235 13.32 20.33 -5.69
CA MET A 235 12.65 19.46 -6.65
C MET A 235 11.47 18.74 -6.01
N THR A 236 11.63 18.24 -4.80
CA THR A 236 10.55 17.52 -4.13
C THR A 236 9.41 18.46 -3.76
N MET A 237 9.68 19.62 -3.20
CA MET A 237 8.64 20.55 -2.76
C MET A 237 7.91 21.22 -3.91
N ASN A 238 8.58 21.54 -5.01
CA ASN A 238 7.97 22.28 -6.12
C ASN A 238 7.43 21.35 -7.22
N TYR A 239 8.16 20.32 -7.61
CA TYR A 239 7.78 19.50 -8.76
C TYR A 239 6.94 18.28 -8.41
N TYR A 240 7.17 17.64 -7.23
CA TYR A 240 6.36 16.48 -6.86
C TYR A 240 4.85 16.79 -6.74
N PRO A 241 4.42 17.90 -6.12
CA PRO A 241 2.99 18.28 -6.10
C PRO A 241 2.42 18.47 -7.50
N LEU A 242 3.19 19.04 -8.43
CA LEU A 242 2.74 19.22 -9.82
C LEU A 242 2.58 17.88 -10.55
N VAL A 243 3.55 16.96 -10.36
CA VAL A 243 3.45 15.59 -10.90
C VAL A 243 2.25 14.87 -10.31
N LEU A 244 2.03 14.98 -9.00
CA LEU A 244 0.87 14.39 -8.33
C LEU A 244 -0.44 14.97 -8.86
N LEU A 245 -0.52 16.29 -9.04
CA LEU A 245 -1.69 16.96 -9.62
C LEU A 245 -1.95 16.45 -11.05
N ALA A 246 -0.91 16.36 -11.89
CA ALA A 246 -1.03 15.85 -13.25
C ALA A 246 -1.53 14.39 -13.27
N LEU A 247 -1.04 13.54 -12.37
CA LEU A 247 -1.51 12.16 -12.21
C LEU A 247 -2.99 12.11 -11.78
N ILE A 248 -3.40 12.98 -10.86
CA ILE A 248 -4.79 13.09 -10.40
C ILE A 248 -5.69 13.52 -11.57
N VAL A 249 -5.32 14.59 -12.27
CA VAL A 249 -6.07 15.10 -13.43
C VAL A 249 -6.22 14.02 -14.50
N PHE A 250 -5.13 13.31 -14.83
CA PHE A 250 -5.16 12.23 -15.80
C PHE A 250 -6.04 11.05 -15.33
N ALA A 251 -5.92 10.63 -14.06
CA ALA A 251 -6.73 9.56 -13.50
C ALA A 251 -8.23 9.91 -13.48
N VAL A 252 -8.56 11.14 -13.07
CA VAL A 252 -9.94 11.67 -13.11
C VAL A 252 -10.43 11.76 -14.56
N GLY A 253 -9.62 12.28 -15.47
CA GLY A 253 -9.94 12.36 -16.91
C GLY A 253 -10.26 10.99 -17.50
N ASN A 254 -9.48 9.94 -17.15
CA ASN A 254 -9.75 8.58 -17.58
C ASN A 254 -11.10 8.04 -17.05
N VAL A 255 -11.42 8.33 -15.80
CA VAL A 255 -12.71 7.93 -15.21
C VAL A 255 -13.87 8.69 -15.86
N VAL A 256 -13.72 9.99 -16.09
CA VAL A 256 -14.71 10.82 -16.78
C VAL A 256 -14.91 10.30 -18.21
N ARG A 257 -13.83 10.12 -18.98
CA ARG A 257 -13.90 9.55 -20.33
C ARG A 257 -14.60 8.19 -20.34
N ALA A 258 -14.26 7.29 -19.42
CA ALA A 258 -14.89 5.97 -19.30
C ALA A 258 -16.38 6.06 -18.94
N ARG A 259 -16.84 7.15 -18.32
CA ARG A 259 -18.25 7.39 -18.01
C ARG A 259 -19.07 7.80 -19.23
N PHE A 260 -18.46 8.46 -20.20
CA PHE A 260 -19.18 9.00 -21.37
C PHE A 260 -19.02 8.13 -22.63
N PHE A 261 -17.91 7.41 -22.78
CA PHE A 261 -17.59 6.63 -23.98
C PHE A 261 -17.47 5.13 -23.69
N GLY A 262 -17.88 4.30 -24.67
CA GLY A 262 -17.70 2.84 -24.62
C GLY A 262 -18.46 2.19 -23.47
N ARG A 263 -19.73 2.52 -23.30
CA ARG A 263 -20.57 1.97 -22.22
C ARG A 263 -21.16 0.63 -22.63
N VAL A 264 -21.25 -0.28 -21.66
CA VAL A 264 -21.96 -1.56 -21.77
C VAL A 264 -23.08 -1.59 -20.75
N THR A 265 -24.19 -2.21 -21.10
CA THR A 265 -25.32 -2.42 -20.19
C THR A 265 -25.19 -3.78 -19.55
N ILE A 266 -25.26 -3.83 -18.23
CA ILE A 266 -25.31 -5.07 -17.47
C ILE A 266 -26.69 -5.18 -16.85
N THR A 267 -27.41 -6.24 -17.19
CA THR A 267 -28.76 -6.54 -16.71
C THR A 267 -28.66 -7.58 -15.61
N TYR A 268 -29.38 -7.33 -14.53
CA TYR A 268 -29.47 -8.19 -13.35
C TYR A 268 -30.91 -8.70 -13.21
N PRO A 269 -31.16 -9.72 -12.38
CA PRO A 269 -32.51 -10.19 -12.07
C PRO A 269 -33.48 -9.06 -11.68
N HIS A 270 -34.75 -9.27 -11.91
CA HIS A 270 -35.81 -8.28 -11.67
C HIS A 270 -35.69 -6.99 -12.50
N GLY A 271 -35.08 -7.08 -13.70
CA GLY A 271 -34.97 -5.97 -14.64
C GLY A 271 -34.05 -4.83 -14.22
N LYS A 272 -33.27 -4.97 -13.13
CA LYS A 272 -32.27 -3.96 -12.75
C LYS A 272 -31.18 -3.89 -13.78
N THR A 273 -30.89 -2.70 -14.29
CA THR A 273 -29.82 -2.46 -15.27
C THR A 273 -28.83 -1.43 -14.77
N VAL A 274 -27.56 -1.56 -15.17
CA VAL A 274 -26.54 -0.56 -14.95
C VAL A 274 -25.70 -0.37 -16.21
N LYS A 275 -25.47 0.89 -16.59
CA LYS A 275 -24.57 1.25 -17.68
C LYS A 275 -23.20 1.61 -17.11
N VAL A 276 -22.17 0.84 -17.46
CA VAL A 276 -20.79 1.02 -17.00
C VAL A 276 -19.82 1.13 -18.18
N ALA A 277 -18.61 1.61 -17.92
CA ALA A 277 -17.56 1.62 -18.92
C ALA A 277 -17.20 0.19 -19.36
N SER A 278 -16.98 -0.01 -20.67
CA SER A 278 -16.48 -1.28 -21.22
C SER A 278 -15.22 -1.74 -20.47
N GLY A 279 -15.18 -3.03 -20.09
CA GLY A 279 -14.09 -3.62 -19.31
C GLY A 279 -14.14 -3.29 -17.80
N THR A 280 -15.20 -2.68 -17.27
CA THR A 280 -15.52 -2.69 -15.85
C THR A 280 -15.91 -4.12 -15.45
N THR A 281 -15.46 -4.60 -14.28
CA THR A 281 -15.85 -5.94 -13.83
C THR A 281 -17.33 -5.99 -13.43
N ILE A 282 -17.95 -7.16 -13.56
CA ILE A 282 -19.33 -7.36 -13.10
C ILE A 282 -19.47 -7.02 -11.61
N LEU A 283 -18.47 -7.35 -10.78
CA LEU A 283 -18.49 -7.01 -9.35
C LEU A 283 -18.45 -5.48 -9.10
N GLU A 284 -17.63 -4.75 -9.85
CA GLU A 284 -17.63 -3.28 -9.79
C GLU A 284 -18.95 -2.69 -10.25
N ALA A 285 -19.53 -3.24 -11.30
CA ALA A 285 -20.85 -2.84 -11.78
C ALA A 285 -21.95 -3.07 -10.74
N SER A 286 -21.95 -4.21 -10.05
CA SER A 286 -22.87 -4.50 -8.94
C SER A 286 -22.72 -3.47 -7.82
N ARG A 287 -21.50 -3.11 -7.45
CA ARG A 287 -21.22 -2.07 -6.43
C ARG A 287 -21.71 -0.69 -6.87
N ILE A 288 -21.54 -0.34 -8.14
CA ILE A 288 -22.03 0.91 -8.72
C ILE A 288 -23.57 0.97 -8.66
N ALA A 289 -24.22 -0.14 -8.98
CA ALA A 289 -25.69 -0.25 -8.98
C ALA A 289 -26.28 -0.52 -7.57
N LYS A 290 -25.43 -0.60 -6.54
CA LYS A 290 -25.83 -0.98 -5.17
C LYS A 290 -26.58 -2.31 -5.12
N ILE A 291 -26.18 -3.25 -5.99
CA ILE A 291 -26.72 -4.60 -6.00
C ILE A 291 -25.92 -5.44 -5.01
N PRO A 292 -26.59 -6.08 -4.03
CA PRO A 292 -25.94 -6.98 -3.10
C PRO A 292 -25.20 -8.09 -3.85
N HIS A 293 -23.89 -8.22 -3.63
CA HIS A 293 -23.07 -9.19 -4.34
C HIS A 293 -21.93 -9.66 -3.43
N GLN A 294 -21.95 -10.93 -3.08
CA GLN A 294 -20.97 -11.50 -2.17
C GLN A 294 -19.57 -11.49 -2.79
N SER A 295 -18.58 -11.06 -2.04
CA SER A 295 -17.19 -11.03 -2.50
C SER A 295 -16.20 -11.03 -1.33
N VAL A 296 -16.07 -12.16 -0.65
CA VAL A 296 -15.25 -12.33 0.56
C VAL A 296 -13.80 -11.90 0.34
N CYS A 297 -13.20 -12.22 -0.81
CA CYS A 297 -11.81 -11.80 -1.10
C CYS A 297 -11.69 -10.33 -1.58
N GLY A 298 -12.79 -9.59 -1.68
CA GLY A 298 -12.78 -8.22 -2.16
C GLY A 298 -12.40 -8.06 -3.63
N GLY A 299 -12.70 -9.07 -4.47
CA GLY A 299 -12.47 -8.99 -5.92
C GLY A 299 -11.11 -9.51 -6.39
N LYS A 300 -10.42 -10.29 -5.56
CA LYS A 300 -9.05 -10.78 -5.86
C LYS A 300 -9.00 -12.13 -6.60
N GLY A 301 -10.15 -12.68 -7.06
CA GLY A 301 -10.21 -13.96 -7.79
C GLY A 301 -9.84 -15.19 -6.96
N ARG A 302 -9.95 -15.15 -5.61
CA ARG A 302 -9.43 -16.21 -4.72
C ARG A 302 -10.51 -17.06 -4.06
N CYS A 303 -11.72 -16.50 -3.83
CA CYS A 303 -12.72 -17.13 -2.96
C CYS A 303 -13.93 -17.72 -3.68
N THR A 304 -14.09 -17.49 -4.95
CA THR A 304 -15.25 -17.92 -5.77
C THR A 304 -16.64 -17.45 -5.32
N THR A 305 -16.74 -16.71 -4.20
CA THR A 305 -18.05 -16.26 -3.67
C THR A 305 -18.74 -15.21 -4.55
N CYS A 306 -18.01 -14.56 -5.47
CA CYS A 306 -18.58 -13.61 -6.43
C CYS A 306 -19.02 -14.26 -7.75
N ARG A 307 -19.44 -15.52 -7.74
CA ARG A 307 -19.93 -16.21 -8.93
C ARG A 307 -21.20 -15.58 -9.47
N VAL A 308 -21.26 -15.46 -10.80
CA VAL A 308 -22.45 -15.09 -11.54
C VAL A 308 -22.72 -16.12 -12.62
N ARG A 309 -23.99 -16.42 -12.84
CA ARG A 309 -24.44 -17.14 -14.03
C ARG A 309 -24.59 -16.15 -15.18
N ILE A 310 -24.10 -16.50 -16.35
CA ILE A 310 -24.33 -15.76 -17.58
C ILE A 310 -25.68 -16.16 -18.12
N VAL A 311 -26.59 -15.19 -18.22
CA VAL A 311 -27.95 -15.44 -18.75
C VAL A 311 -27.97 -15.20 -20.26
N SER A 312 -27.37 -14.09 -20.71
CA SER A 312 -27.20 -13.77 -22.12
C SER A 312 -26.06 -12.78 -22.33
N SER A 313 -25.54 -12.70 -23.57
CA SER A 313 -24.51 -11.72 -23.94
C SER A 313 -24.67 -11.33 -25.40
N ASP A 314 -24.54 -10.03 -25.72
CA ASP A 314 -24.62 -9.51 -27.09
C ASP A 314 -23.36 -9.83 -27.92
N GLY A 315 -22.46 -10.66 -27.43
CA GLY A 315 -21.27 -11.09 -28.14
C GLY A 315 -20.37 -12.00 -27.32
N ALA A 316 -19.27 -12.44 -27.93
CA ALA A 316 -18.31 -13.31 -27.25
C ALA A 316 -17.75 -12.68 -25.97
N LEU A 317 -17.75 -13.46 -24.92
CA LEU A 317 -17.16 -13.06 -23.64
C LEU A 317 -15.65 -13.24 -23.68
N PRO A 318 -14.90 -12.38 -22.96
CA PRO A 318 -13.48 -12.61 -22.75
C PRO A 318 -13.24 -13.97 -22.08
N ALA A 319 -12.23 -14.70 -22.53
CA ALA A 319 -11.83 -15.97 -21.92
C ALA A 319 -11.54 -15.82 -20.43
N PRO A 320 -11.73 -16.86 -19.60
CA PRO A 320 -11.33 -16.83 -18.19
C PRO A 320 -9.84 -16.62 -18.06
N ASN A 321 -9.42 -15.72 -17.18
CA ASN A 321 -8.01 -15.53 -16.91
C ASN A 321 -7.43 -16.64 -15.99
N ALA A 322 -6.10 -16.76 -15.90
CA ALA A 322 -5.43 -17.83 -15.15
C ALA A 322 -5.86 -17.92 -13.67
N HIS A 323 -6.28 -16.82 -13.04
CA HIS A 323 -6.81 -16.85 -11.68
C HIS A 323 -8.25 -17.38 -11.63
N GLU A 324 -9.03 -17.04 -12.62
CA GLU A 324 -10.40 -17.52 -12.78
C GLU A 324 -10.41 -19.01 -13.12
N VAL A 325 -9.56 -19.45 -14.07
CA VAL A 325 -9.39 -20.88 -14.42
C VAL A 325 -9.07 -21.71 -13.18
N LYS A 326 -8.03 -21.34 -12.41
CA LYS A 326 -7.67 -22.06 -11.18
C LYS A 326 -8.77 -22.08 -10.13
N ALA A 327 -9.60 -21.05 -10.08
CA ALA A 327 -10.72 -21.01 -9.15
C ALA A 327 -11.89 -21.87 -9.64
N ILE A 328 -12.15 -21.90 -10.95
CA ILE A 328 -13.14 -22.73 -11.60
C ILE A 328 -12.81 -24.21 -11.41
N GLU A 329 -11.58 -24.61 -11.73
CA GLU A 329 -11.10 -26.00 -11.59
C GLU A 329 -11.19 -26.51 -10.13
N ARG A 330 -10.82 -25.65 -9.17
CA ARG A 330 -10.85 -26.03 -7.74
C ARG A 330 -12.23 -26.31 -7.19
N VAL A 331 -13.29 -25.68 -7.74
CA VAL A 331 -14.65 -25.71 -7.18
C VAL A 331 -15.64 -26.42 -8.09
N GLY A 332 -15.22 -26.80 -9.31
CA GLY A 332 -16.10 -27.43 -10.28
C GLY A 332 -17.25 -26.50 -10.69
N ILE A 333 -16.93 -25.32 -11.22
CA ILE A 333 -17.94 -24.32 -11.62
C ILE A 333 -18.43 -24.64 -13.03
N ASP A 334 -19.77 -24.57 -13.25
CA ASP A 334 -20.41 -24.82 -14.54
C ASP A 334 -19.90 -23.85 -15.63
N GLU A 335 -19.97 -24.26 -16.90
CA GLU A 335 -19.46 -23.47 -18.03
C GLU A 335 -20.18 -22.12 -18.22
N ASP A 336 -21.45 -22.03 -17.80
CA ASP A 336 -22.25 -20.81 -17.83
C ASP A 336 -21.94 -19.83 -16.67
N MET A 337 -21.03 -20.21 -15.77
CA MET A 337 -20.68 -19.44 -14.60
C MET A 337 -19.31 -18.79 -14.71
N ARG A 338 -19.20 -17.57 -14.24
CA ARG A 338 -17.97 -16.78 -14.24
C ARG A 338 -17.76 -16.09 -12.89
N LEU A 339 -16.52 -15.72 -12.59
CA LEU A 339 -16.23 -14.88 -11.45
C LEU A 339 -16.51 -13.40 -11.77
N ALA A 340 -17.50 -12.80 -11.14
CA ALA A 340 -17.86 -11.39 -11.37
C ALA A 340 -16.69 -10.41 -11.18
N CYS A 341 -15.74 -10.74 -10.33
CA CYS A 341 -14.56 -9.90 -10.09
C CYS A 341 -13.47 -10.03 -11.17
N GLN A 342 -13.57 -11.03 -12.05
CA GLN A 342 -12.61 -11.27 -13.13
C GLN A 342 -13.23 -10.97 -14.50
N LEU A 343 -14.52 -11.26 -14.68
CA LEU A 343 -15.22 -11.02 -15.94
C LEU A 343 -15.36 -9.52 -16.23
N ARG A 344 -14.81 -9.10 -17.38
CA ARG A 344 -14.81 -7.71 -17.89
C ARG A 344 -15.51 -7.65 -19.25
N PRO A 345 -16.83 -7.52 -19.29
CA PRO A 345 -17.56 -7.53 -20.55
C PRO A 345 -17.22 -6.30 -21.41
N THR A 346 -17.16 -6.52 -22.72
CA THR A 346 -16.97 -5.49 -23.75
C THR A 346 -18.25 -5.21 -24.53
N LYS A 347 -19.25 -6.07 -24.38
CA LYS A 347 -20.62 -5.97 -24.92
C LYS A 347 -21.61 -6.07 -23.78
N SER A 348 -22.88 -5.72 -24.05
CA SER A 348 -23.94 -5.83 -23.03
C SER A 348 -24.18 -7.29 -22.66
N ILE A 349 -24.54 -7.51 -21.40
CA ILE A 349 -24.63 -8.84 -20.81
C ILE A 349 -25.71 -8.87 -19.73
N SER A 350 -26.41 -10.00 -19.64
CA SER A 350 -27.31 -10.32 -18.53
C SER A 350 -26.67 -11.35 -17.62
N VAL A 351 -26.68 -11.07 -16.31
CA VAL A 351 -26.05 -11.93 -15.31
C VAL A 351 -26.92 -12.09 -14.08
N ALA A 352 -26.82 -13.25 -13.42
CA ALA A 352 -27.48 -13.53 -12.14
C ALA A 352 -26.43 -13.83 -11.06
N PRO A 353 -26.26 -12.99 -10.02
CA PRO A 353 -25.46 -13.31 -8.85
C PRO A 353 -26.00 -14.54 -8.15
N LEU A 354 -25.11 -15.51 -7.84
CA LEU A 354 -25.53 -16.76 -7.19
C LEU A 354 -25.61 -16.64 -5.68
N LEU A 355 -24.78 -15.80 -5.09
CA LEU A 355 -24.75 -15.59 -3.64
C LEU A 355 -25.11 -14.15 -3.32
N ASN A 356 -26.25 -13.99 -2.65
CA ASN A 356 -26.71 -12.71 -2.14
C ASN A 356 -26.42 -12.66 -0.62
N PRO A 357 -25.76 -11.61 -0.08
CA PRO A 357 -25.54 -11.46 1.36
C PRO A 357 -26.84 -11.49 2.17
N GLU A 358 -27.93 -10.97 1.63
CA GLU A 358 -29.25 -10.94 2.29
C GLU A 358 -29.85 -12.35 2.43
N ASN A 359 -29.68 -13.22 1.44
CA ASN A 359 -30.17 -14.59 1.50
C ASN A 359 -29.35 -15.47 2.45
N SER A 360 -28.07 -15.17 2.66
CA SER A 360 -27.24 -15.90 3.62
C SER A 360 -27.67 -15.67 5.06
N LEU A 361 -28.14 -14.46 5.41
CA LEU A 361 -28.66 -14.13 6.73
C LEU A 361 -30.09 -14.70 6.94
N ALA A 362 -30.95 -14.64 5.90
CA ALA A 362 -32.27 -15.24 5.94
C ALA A 362 -32.20 -16.77 6.03
N GLY A 363 -31.24 -17.41 5.34
CA GLY A 363 -30.98 -18.84 5.44
C GLY A 363 -30.52 -19.28 6.85
N ILE A 364 -29.72 -18.47 7.51
CA ILE A 364 -29.26 -18.74 8.89
C ILE A 364 -30.40 -18.56 9.89
N THR A 365 -31.28 -17.57 9.72
CA THR A 365 -32.47 -17.37 10.57
C THR A 365 -33.52 -18.44 10.34
N SER A 366 -33.77 -18.88 9.12
CA SER A 366 -34.69 -19.97 8.82
C SER A 366 -34.16 -21.35 9.22
N ALA A 367 -32.86 -21.60 9.08
CA ALA A 367 -32.22 -22.82 9.58
C ALA A 367 -32.22 -22.91 11.10
N ARG A 368 -32.16 -21.78 11.82
CA ARG A 368 -32.33 -21.73 13.28
C ARG A 368 -33.76 -21.99 13.74
N ALA A 369 -34.75 -21.74 12.86
CA ALA A 369 -36.15 -22.00 13.15
C ALA A 369 -36.60 -23.44 12.81
N LEU A 370 -35.82 -24.17 12.05
CA LEU A 370 -36.21 -25.47 11.50
C LEU A 370 -35.39 -26.66 11.99
N THR A 371 -34.64 -26.61 13.06
CA THR A 371 -34.24 -27.92 13.60
C THR A 371 -33.38 -27.80 14.86
N GLY A 372 -33.86 -28.35 15.92
CA GLY A 372 -33.05 -29.00 16.95
C GLY A 372 -32.55 -30.40 16.56
N LYS A 373 -32.39 -30.76 15.25
CA LYS A 373 -31.97 -32.15 14.90
C LYS A 373 -31.20 -32.33 13.60
N GLU A 374 -30.50 -31.37 13.05
CA GLU A 374 -29.52 -31.64 11.96
C GLU A 374 -28.49 -30.53 11.88
N GLN A 375 -27.61 -30.54 12.88
CA GLN A 375 -26.34 -29.85 12.84
C GLN A 375 -25.21 -30.87 12.64
N GLN A 376 -25.04 -31.31 11.39
CA GLN A 376 -23.74 -31.84 10.94
C GLN A 376 -23.72 -31.77 9.42
N THR A 377 -22.70 -31.13 8.93
CA THR A 377 -22.32 -30.99 7.51
C THR A 377 -22.79 -29.70 6.81
N VAL A 378 -22.17 -28.59 7.12
CA VAL A 378 -21.60 -27.64 6.13
C VAL A 378 -20.53 -26.84 6.85
N ILE A 379 -19.36 -27.34 6.91
CA ILE A 379 -18.13 -26.57 7.15
C ILE A 379 -17.43 -26.46 5.81
N LEU A 380 -17.37 -25.21 5.30
CA LEU A 380 -16.47 -24.63 4.31
C LEU A 380 -16.49 -25.18 2.90
#